data_288c223ca46a2667d071a291f1fb87c3
#
_entry.id   288c223ca46a2667d071a291f1fb87c3
#
_cell.length_a   1.000
_cell.length_b   1.000
_cell.length_c   1.000
_cell.angle_alpha   90.00
_cell.angle_beta   90.00
_cell.angle_gamma   90.00
#
_symmetry.space_group_name_H-M   'P 1'
#
loop_
_entity.id
_entity.type
_entity.pdbx_description
1 polymer ?
#
loop_
_entity_poly.entity_id
_entity_poly.type
_entity_poly.pdbx_seq_one_letter_code
_entity_poly.pdbx_strand_id
1 'polypeptide(L)'
;NFMGNEFGHPEWIDFPREGNNWSHKHARRQWSLKDDPALHYKALVDFDRDMIHVIREGKVLRQTPMQLYVSDSQKVLIFVRGRFIFALNFNSVHSFTDFEFCAPSGEYRVALSSDARIYDGFGRIDDSVHHHTIRKDGGDKLSLYLPSRSAMVLEKIR
;
A
#
# COMPACT_ATOMS: atom_id res chain seq x y z
N ASN A 1 1.28 13.39 0.75
CA ASN A 1 2.56 13.57 0.07
C ASN A 1 2.85 15.06 -0.12
N PHE A 2 4.12 15.44 -0.22
CA PHE A 2 4.53 16.83 -0.33
C PHE A 2 5.78 16.93 -1.21
N MET A 3 5.69 17.69 -2.30
CA MET A 3 6.79 18.15 -3.15
C MET A 3 7.84 17.07 -3.48
N GLY A 4 7.43 16.01 -4.13
CA GLY A 4 8.30 14.93 -4.59
C GLY A 4 8.34 13.69 -3.70
N ASN A 5 7.69 13.69 -2.54
CA ASN A 5 7.59 12.49 -1.71
C ASN A 5 6.85 11.34 -2.44
N GLU A 6 5.93 11.69 -3.36
CA GLU A 6 5.17 10.74 -4.18
C GLU A 6 6.06 9.86 -5.07
N PHE A 7 7.29 10.29 -5.37
CA PHE A 7 8.25 9.49 -6.11
C PHE A 7 9.59 9.28 -5.37
N GLY A 8 9.65 9.67 -4.08
CA GLY A 8 10.85 9.47 -3.28
C GLY A 8 12.02 10.36 -3.68
N HIS A 9 11.76 11.65 -4.03
CA HIS A 9 12.82 12.60 -4.41
C HIS A 9 13.98 12.56 -3.41
N PRO A 10 15.22 12.38 -3.85
CA PRO A 10 16.35 12.07 -2.97
C PRO A 10 16.87 13.26 -2.16
N GLU A 11 16.54 14.48 -2.56
CA GLU A 11 17.01 15.67 -1.86
C GLU A 11 16.02 16.14 -0.81
N TRP A 12 16.53 16.59 0.31
CA TRP A 12 15.74 17.28 1.33
C TRP A 12 15.17 18.60 0.81
N ILE A 13 14.18 19.15 1.50
CA ILE A 13 13.56 20.43 1.16
C ILE A 13 14.08 21.49 2.13
N ASP A 14 14.62 22.59 1.56
CA ASP A 14 14.97 23.78 2.32
C ASP A 14 14.52 25.02 1.54
N PHE A 15 13.56 25.75 2.10
CA PHE A 15 13.06 26.98 1.49
C PHE A 15 14.02 28.16 1.74
N PRO A 16 13.99 29.20 0.88
CA PRO A 16 14.80 30.40 1.07
C PRO A 16 14.55 31.01 2.47
N ARG A 17 15.63 31.20 3.20
CA ARG A 17 15.66 31.81 4.54
C ARG A 17 17.03 32.43 4.78
N GLU A 18 17.15 33.30 5.80
CA GLU A 18 18.40 33.98 6.14
C GLU A 18 19.56 32.98 6.33
N GLY A 19 19.33 31.88 7.06
CA GLY A 19 20.36 30.86 7.34
C GLY A 19 20.91 30.08 6.15
N ASN A 20 20.30 30.21 4.95
CA ASN A 20 20.80 29.62 3.71
C ASN A 20 21.02 30.67 2.61
N ASN A 21 21.20 31.96 2.99
CA ASN A 21 21.37 33.09 2.09
C ASN A 21 20.26 33.18 1.02
N TRP A 22 19.03 32.93 1.41
CA TRP A 22 17.84 32.95 0.54
C TRP A 22 17.95 32.05 -0.70
N SER A 23 18.69 30.93 -0.55
CA SER A 23 18.93 29.98 -1.63
C SER A 23 17.66 29.20 -2.02
N HIS A 24 17.41 29.12 -3.33
CA HIS A 24 16.34 28.27 -3.90
C HIS A 24 16.81 26.85 -4.27
N LYS A 25 18.09 26.51 -4.03
CA LYS A 25 18.68 25.24 -4.49
C LYS A 25 17.87 24.03 -4.09
N HIS A 26 17.49 23.94 -2.83
CA HIS A 26 16.73 22.81 -2.26
C HIS A 26 15.21 23.04 -2.19
N ALA A 27 14.73 24.20 -2.67
CA ALA A 27 13.30 24.45 -2.83
C ALA A 27 12.75 23.89 -4.16
N ARG A 28 13.63 23.51 -5.08
CA ARG A 28 13.26 22.92 -6.36
C ARG A 28 13.20 21.42 -6.29
N ARG A 29 12.34 20.82 -7.11
CA ARG A 29 12.25 19.38 -7.32
C ARG A 29 12.70 19.05 -8.73
N GLN A 30 13.51 18.00 -8.86
CA GLN A 30 13.95 17.48 -10.16
C GLN A 30 12.88 16.50 -10.66
N TRP A 31 11.78 17.04 -11.19
CA TRP A 31 10.65 16.25 -11.67
C TRP A 31 11.02 15.28 -12.80
N SER A 32 12.07 15.57 -13.57
CA SER A 32 12.59 14.67 -14.61
C SER A 32 13.07 13.32 -14.08
N LEU A 33 13.44 13.22 -12.79
CA LEU A 33 13.88 11.95 -12.20
C LEU A 33 12.79 10.87 -12.26
N LYS A 34 11.52 11.25 -12.13
CA LYS A 34 10.41 10.31 -12.21
C LYS A 34 10.17 9.76 -13.61
N ASP A 35 10.67 10.44 -14.63
CA ASP A 35 10.48 10.09 -16.04
C ASP A 35 11.73 9.39 -16.64
N ASP A 36 12.82 9.30 -15.87
CA ASP A 36 14.06 8.64 -16.30
C ASP A 36 13.93 7.11 -16.17
N PRO A 37 13.97 6.37 -17.30
CA PRO A 37 13.81 4.92 -17.30
C PRO A 37 14.97 4.15 -16.67
N ALA A 38 16.12 4.79 -16.46
CA ALA A 38 17.26 4.20 -15.76
C ALA A 38 17.13 4.23 -14.24
N LEU A 39 16.10 4.93 -13.72
CA LEU A 39 15.86 5.13 -12.31
C LEU A 39 14.53 4.47 -11.86
N HIS A 40 14.46 4.07 -10.60
CA HIS A 40 13.29 3.38 -10.05
C HIS A 40 12.17 4.30 -9.55
N TYR A 41 12.31 5.62 -9.72
CA TYR A 41 11.32 6.59 -9.20
C TYR A 41 9.94 6.45 -9.86
N LYS A 42 9.90 6.06 -11.15
CA LYS A 42 8.65 5.88 -11.87
C LYS A 42 7.73 4.84 -11.22
N ALA A 43 8.28 3.74 -10.74
CA ALA A 43 7.51 2.69 -10.09
C ALA A 43 6.74 3.20 -8.87
N LEU A 44 7.36 4.07 -8.05
CA LEU A 44 6.70 4.66 -6.89
C LEU A 44 5.63 5.68 -7.30
N VAL A 45 5.85 6.47 -8.37
CA VAL A 45 4.83 7.38 -8.94
C VAL A 45 3.62 6.60 -9.42
N ASP A 46 3.84 5.51 -10.15
CA ASP A 46 2.76 4.68 -10.67
C ASP A 46 1.96 4.04 -9.53
N PHE A 47 2.65 3.55 -8.48
CA PHE A 47 2.00 3.04 -7.27
C PHE A 47 1.16 4.10 -6.56
N ASP A 48 1.69 5.31 -6.34
CA ASP A 48 0.98 6.41 -5.68
C ASP A 48 -0.27 6.82 -6.48
N ARG A 49 -0.14 6.93 -7.81
CA ARG A 49 -1.26 7.21 -8.72
C ARG A 49 -2.37 6.16 -8.59
N ASP A 50 -2.02 4.88 -8.66
CA ASP A 50 -2.97 3.79 -8.65
C ASP A 50 -3.61 3.62 -7.25
N MET A 51 -2.85 3.87 -6.18
CA MET A 51 -3.38 3.96 -4.81
C MET A 51 -4.43 5.08 -4.69
N ILE A 52 -4.13 6.28 -5.21
CA ILE A 52 -5.08 7.40 -5.21
C ILE A 52 -6.33 7.05 -6.03
N HIS A 53 -6.17 6.36 -7.16
CA HIS A 53 -7.28 5.91 -8.00
C HIS A 53 -8.21 4.97 -7.21
N VAL A 54 -7.68 3.92 -6.58
CA VAL A 54 -8.45 2.98 -5.74
C VAL A 54 -9.19 3.73 -4.62
N ILE A 55 -8.53 4.67 -3.96
CA ILE A 55 -9.13 5.45 -2.86
C ILE A 55 -10.27 6.34 -3.36
N ARG A 56 -10.12 7.00 -4.51
CA ARG A 56 -11.14 7.90 -5.09
C ARG A 56 -12.33 7.12 -5.60
N GLU A 57 -12.12 6.18 -6.50
CA GLU A 57 -13.18 5.39 -7.13
C GLU A 57 -13.94 4.54 -6.10
N GLY A 58 -13.21 4.01 -5.14
CA GLY A 58 -13.80 3.27 -4.01
C GLY A 58 -14.47 4.14 -2.96
N LYS A 59 -14.36 5.49 -3.04
CA LYS A 59 -14.84 6.44 -2.01
C LYS A 59 -14.37 6.04 -0.60
N VAL A 60 -13.17 5.48 -0.52
CA VAL A 60 -12.62 4.85 0.69
C VAL A 60 -12.60 5.82 1.87
N LEU A 61 -12.20 7.08 1.66
CA LEU A 61 -12.10 8.08 2.73
C LEU A 61 -13.46 8.50 3.32
N ARG A 62 -14.57 8.18 2.65
CA ARG A 62 -15.92 8.45 3.15
C ARG A 62 -16.44 7.37 4.11
N GLN A 63 -15.70 6.26 4.23
CA GLN A 63 -16.06 5.12 5.05
C GLN A 63 -15.29 5.15 6.37
N THR A 64 -15.92 4.72 7.47
CA THR A 64 -15.24 4.57 8.75
C THR A 64 -14.35 3.31 8.72
N PRO A 65 -13.08 3.40 9.10
CA PRO A 65 -12.23 2.22 9.20
C PRO A 65 -12.64 1.36 10.40
N MET A 66 -12.59 0.04 10.23
CA MET A 66 -12.75 -0.93 11.30
C MET A 66 -11.53 -1.85 11.32
N GLN A 67 -10.87 -1.94 12.47
CA GLN A 67 -9.72 -2.83 12.66
C GLN A 67 -10.20 -4.29 12.65
N LEU A 68 -9.51 -5.13 11.86
CA LEU A 68 -9.73 -6.57 11.80
C LEU A 68 -8.64 -7.33 12.55
N TYR A 69 -7.40 -6.87 12.44
CA TYR A 69 -6.25 -7.47 13.11
C TYR A 69 -5.14 -6.44 13.34
N VAL A 70 -4.46 -6.52 14.48
CA VAL A 70 -3.24 -5.79 14.76
C VAL A 70 -2.31 -6.60 15.64
N SER A 71 -1.02 -6.60 15.32
CA SER A 71 0.01 -7.25 16.13
C SER A 71 1.33 -6.51 16.02
N ASP A 72 1.78 -5.96 17.16
CA ASP A 72 3.08 -5.31 17.25
C ASP A 72 4.24 -6.29 17.12
N SER A 73 4.09 -7.50 17.64
CA SER A 73 5.13 -8.54 17.56
C SER A 73 5.33 -9.04 16.12
N GLN A 74 4.24 -9.23 15.38
CA GLN A 74 4.29 -9.65 13.98
C GLN A 74 4.46 -8.48 13.00
N LYS A 75 4.23 -7.24 13.44
CA LYS A 75 4.23 -6.03 12.61
C LYS A 75 3.19 -6.09 11.50
N VAL A 76 2.01 -6.63 11.82
CA VAL A 76 0.88 -6.76 10.89
C VAL A 76 -0.26 -5.87 11.33
N LEU A 77 -0.86 -5.15 10.38
CA LEU A 77 -2.07 -4.37 10.54
C LEU A 77 -3.04 -4.72 9.42
N ILE A 78 -4.27 -5.12 9.80
CA ILE A 78 -5.36 -5.37 8.85
C ILE A 78 -6.59 -4.59 9.29
N PHE A 79 -7.18 -3.85 8.36
CA PHE A 79 -8.42 -3.13 8.61
C PHE A 79 -9.32 -3.15 7.36
N VAL A 80 -10.61 -3.00 7.56
CA VAL A 80 -11.58 -2.83 6.49
C VAL A 80 -12.09 -1.40 6.45
N ARG A 81 -12.32 -0.89 5.24
CA ARG A 81 -12.90 0.42 5.00
C ARG A 81 -13.84 0.36 3.81
N GLY A 82 -15.15 0.36 4.09
CA GLY A 82 -16.15 0.07 3.07
C GLY A 82 -16.01 -1.36 2.53
N ARG A 83 -15.89 -1.50 1.20
CA ARG A 83 -15.69 -2.81 0.57
C ARG A 83 -14.23 -3.26 0.46
N PHE A 84 -13.28 -2.47 0.98
CA PHE A 84 -11.85 -2.74 0.87
C PHE A 84 -11.25 -3.23 2.18
N ILE A 85 -10.44 -4.28 2.10
CA ILE A 85 -9.57 -4.74 3.18
C ILE A 85 -8.14 -4.31 2.85
N PHE A 86 -7.51 -3.64 3.81
CA PHE A 86 -6.11 -3.22 3.75
C PHE A 86 -5.32 -4.16 4.64
N ALA A 87 -4.41 -4.92 4.06
CA ALA A 87 -3.53 -5.84 4.76
C ALA A 87 -2.08 -5.39 4.59
N LEU A 88 -1.44 -5.03 5.71
CA LEU A 88 -0.11 -4.44 5.75
C LEU A 88 0.81 -5.31 6.59
N ASN A 89 1.89 -5.77 6.01
CA ASN A 89 2.97 -6.46 6.72
C ASN A 89 4.22 -5.57 6.75
N PHE A 90 4.43 -4.90 7.87
CA PHE A 90 5.61 -4.05 8.12
C PHE A 90 6.83 -4.84 8.59
N ASN A 91 6.71 -6.17 8.75
CA ASN A 91 7.84 -6.97 9.15
C ASN A 91 8.91 -6.97 8.04
N SER A 92 10.15 -6.68 8.41
CA SER A 92 11.24 -6.56 7.45
C SER A 92 11.76 -7.89 6.94
N VAL A 93 11.47 -8.99 7.64
CA VAL A 93 12.05 -10.32 7.39
C VAL A 93 10.97 -11.39 7.16
N HIS A 94 9.93 -11.40 8.02
CA HIS A 94 8.97 -12.50 8.03
C HIS A 94 7.81 -12.26 7.06
N SER A 95 7.63 -13.21 6.14
CA SER A 95 6.40 -13.41 5.37
C SER A 95 5.53 -14.43 6.08
N PHE A 96 4.22 -14.28 5.98
CA PHE A 96 3.26 -15.19 6.61
C PHE A 96 2.46 -15.91 5.52
N THR A 97 2.55 -17.23 5.49
CA THR A 97 1.68 -18.09 4.69
C THR A 97 0.42 -18.42 5.49
N ASP A 98 -0.70 -18.53 4.78
CA ASP A 98 -2.00 -18.90 5.38
C ASP A 98 -2.39 -18.04 6.60
N PHE A 99 -2.09 -16.73 6.50
CA PHE A 99 -2.40 -15.79 7.56
C PHE A 99 -3.91 -15.60 7.68
N GLU A 100 -4.49 -16.18 8.72
CA GLU A 100 -5.93 -16.21 8.92
C GLU A 100 -6.39 -15.10 9.88
N PHE A 101 -7.45 -14.40 9.50
CA PHE A 101 -8.10 -13.38 10.33
C PHE A 101 -9.61 -13.32 10.06
N CYS A 102 -10.38 -12.75 11.00
CA CYS A 102 -11.81 -12.51 10.81
C CYS A 102 -12.02 -11.40 9.78
N ALA A 103 -12.90 -11.64 8.81
CA ALA A 103 -13.23 -10.68 7.76
C ALA A 103 -14.74 -10.70 7.46
N PRO A 104 -15.31 -9.62 6.92
CA PRO A 104 -16.68 -9.65 6.41
C PRO A 104 -16.84 -10.73 5.35
N SER A 105 -17.92 -11.53 5.46
CA SER A 105 -18.21 -12.62 4.52
C SER A 105 -18.20 -12.14 3.08
N GLY A 106 -17.55 -12.88 2.18
CA GLY A 106 -17.56 -12.57 0.76
C GLY A 106 -16.40 -13.12 -0.05
N GLU A 107 -16.37 -12.70 -1.30
CA GLU A 107 -15.33 -12.96 -2.28
C GLU A 107 -14.54 -11.66 -2.51
N TYR A 108 -13.23 -11.77 -2.58
CA TYR A 108 -12.30 -10.66 -2.67
C TYR A 108 -11.30 -10.89 -3.80
N ARG A 109 -10.92 -9.81 -4.49
CA ARG A 109 -9.80 -9.78 -5.43
C ARG A 109 -8.74 -8.81 -4.96
N VAL A 110 -7.51 -8.98 -5.41
CA VAL A 110 -6.45 -8.00 -5.19
C VAL A 110 -6.72 -6.78 -6.08
N ALA A 111 -6.94 -5.62 -5.46
CA ALA A 111 -7.14 -4.35 -6.15
C ALA A 111 -5.85 -3.56 -6.30
N LEU A 112 -4.91 -3.74 -5.36
CA LEU A 112 -3.59 -3.11 -5.38
C LEU A 112 -2.63 -3.93 -4.52
N SER A 113 -1.40 -4.09 -4.98
CA SER A 113 -0.32 -4.69 -4.20
C SER A 113 0.99 -3.94 -4.41
N SER A 114 1.63 -3.51 -3.32
CA SER A 114 2.97 -2.91 -3.40
C SER A 114 4.05 -3.91 -3.81
N ASP A 115 3.73 -5.22 -3.82
CA ASP A 115 4.65 -6.29 -4.23
C ASP A 115 4.55 -6.62 -5.73
N ALA A 116 3.63 -5.97 -6.46
CA ALA A 116 3.44 -6.21 -7.89
C ALA A 116 4.67 -5.75 -8.70
N ARG A 117 5.04 -6.53 -9.71
CA ARG A 117 6.23 -6.25 -10.55
C ARG A 117 6.14 -4.93 -11.31
N ILE A 118 4.93 -4.45 -11.61
CA ILE A 118 4.72 -3.15 -12.27
C ILE A 118 5.18 -1.96 -11.40
N TYR A 119 5.36 -2.19 -10.09
CA TYR A 119 5.87 -1.20 -9.12
C TYR A 119 7.26 -1.59 -8.60
N ASP A 120 8.04 -2.35 -9.37
CA ASP A 120 9.35 -2.90 -8.98
C ASP A 120 9.29 -3.81 -7.74
N GLY A 121 8.12 -4.35 -7.43
CA GLY A 121 7.94 -5.35 -6.39
C GLY A 121 8.46 -6.73 -6.81
N PHE A 122 8.52 -7.65 -5.86
CA PHE A 122 9.04 -9.00 -6.10
C PHE A 122 8.04 -9.92 -6.83
N GLY A 123 6.76 -9.53 -6.93
CA GLY A 123 5.71 -10.31 -7.59
C GLY A 123 5.42 -11.64 -6.89
N ARG A 124 5.43 -11.64 -5.56
CA ARG A 124 5.16 -12.82 -4.72
C ARG A 124 3.67 -13.06 -4.50
N ILE A 125 2.82 -12.08 -4.83
CA ILE A 125 1.37 -12.16 -4.74
C ILE A 125 0.83 -12.35 -6.15
N ASP A 126 0.01 -13.40 -6.34
CA ASP A 126 -0.74 -13.61 -7.57
C ASP A 126 -2.05 -12.82 -7.48
N ASP A 127 -2.16 -11.73 -8.23
CA ASP A 127 -3.31 -10.84 -8.24
C ASP A 127 -4.51 -11.38 -9.05
N SER A 128 -4.32 -12.49 -9.78
CA SER A 128 -5.40 -13.20 -10.47
C SER A 128 -6.24 -14.07 -9.53
N VAL A 129 -5.73 -14.36 -8.33
CA VAL A 129 -6.40 -15.22 -7.36
C VAL A 129 -7.54 -14.48 -6.66
N HIS A 130 -8.71 -15.10 -6.65
CA HIS A 130 -9.83 -14.68 -5.83
C HIS A 130 -9.80 -15.35 -4.46
N HIS A 131 -9.96 -14.57 -3.42
CA HIS A 131 -9.96 -15.03 -2.03
C HIS A 131 -11.38 -15.09 -1.50
N HIS A 132 -11.74 -16.21 -0.88
CA HIS A 132 -13.08 -16.41 -0.31
C HIS A 132 -13.00 -16.55 1.20
N THR A 133 -13.94 -15.94 1.90
CA THR A 133 -14.11 -16.23 3.32
C THR A 133 -14.68 -17.63 3.52
N ILE A 134 -14.19 -18.30 4.54
CA ILE A 134 -14.67 -19.62 4.96
C ILE A 134 -15.29 -19.48 6.34
N ARG A 135 -16.51 -20.01 6.50
CA ARG A 135 -17.18 -20.04 7.80
C ARG A 135 -16.49 -21.02 8.72
N LYS A 136 -16.00 -20.52 9.85
CA LYS A 136 -15.36 -21.30 10.91
C LYS A 136 -15.95 -20.90 12.27
N ASP A 137 -15.59 -21.65 13.32
CA ASP A 137 -15.92 -21.27 14.68
C ASP A 137 -15.39 -19.86 14.98
N GLY A 138 -16.28 -18.98 15.47
CA GLY A 138 -15.94 -17.56 15.73
C GLY A 138 -16.15 -16.60 14.56
N GLY A 139 -16.65 -17.04 13.39
CA GLY A 139 -17.02 -16.17 12.27
C GLY A 139 -16.42 -16.54 10.92
N ASP A 140 -16.59 -15.64 9.98
CA ASP A 140 -15.99 -15.81 8.64
C ASP A 140 -14.51 -15.44 8.68
N LYS A 141 -13.67 -16.31 8.14
CA LYS A 141 -12.21 -16.16 8.11
C LYS A 141 -11.73 -16.01 6.68
N LEU A 142 -10.79 -15.10 6.48
CA LEU A 142 -10.02 -14.95 5.26
C LEU A 142 -8.58 -15.37 5.53
N SER A 143 -8.00 -16.14 4.60
CA SER A 143 -6.60 -16.56 4.67
C SER A 143 -5.81 -15.93 3.52
N LEU A 144 -4.66 -15.32 3.82
CA LEU A 144 -3.83 -14.62 2.86
C LEU A 144 -2.36 -15.01 3.00
N TYR A 145 -1.63 -14.94 1.90
CA TYR A 145 -0.19 -14.81 1.94
C TYR A 145 0.18 -13.33 2.13
N LEU A 146 0.90 -13.01 3.20
CA LEU A 146 1.37 -11.67 3.51
C LEU A 146 2.89 -11.60 3.41
N PRO A 147 3.45 -11.23 2.25
CA PRO A 147 4.89 -11.08 2.11
C PRO A 147 5.46 -10.00 3.05
N SER A 148 6.70 -10.18 3.48
CA SER A 148 7.39 -9.15 4.26
C SER A 148 7.49 -7.83 3.50
N ARG A 149 7.38 -6.71 4.20
CA ARG A 149 7.47 -5.36 3.64
C ARG A 149 6.49 -5.12 2.48
N SER A 150 5.26 -5.55 2.64
CA SER A 150 4.23 -5.37 1.61
C SER A 150 2.93 -4.82 2.16
N ALA A 151 2.20 -4.16 1.28
CA ALA A 151 0.83 -3.71 1.48
C ALA A 151 -0.03 -4.25 0.35
N MET A 152 -1.19 -4.80 0.72
CA MET A 152 -2.17 -5.32 -0.22
C MET A 152 -3.54 -4.73 0.08
N VAL A 153 -4.25 -4.34 -0.95
CA VAL A 153 -5.65 -3.91 -0.87
C VAL A 153 -6.51 -4.93 -1.60
N LEU A 154 -7.44 -5.52 -0.86
CA LEU A 154 -8.44 -6.43 -1.40
C LEU A 154 -9.76 -5.68 -1.58
N GLU A 155 -10.41 -5.87 -2.72
CA GLU A 155 -11.76 -5.36 -2.99
C GLU A 155 -12.77 -6.50 -2.89
N LYS A 156 -13.81 -6.31 -2.09
CA LYS A 156 -14.95 -7.23 -2.06
C LYS A 156 -15.75 -7.10 -3.36
N ILE A 157 -15.97 -8.24 -4.05
CA ILE A 157 -16.72 -8.32 -5.31
C ILE A 157 -18.07 -9.04 -5.18
N ARG A 158 -18.26 -9.81 -4.10
CA ARG A 158 -19.51 -10.48 -3.74
C ARG A 158 -19.67 -10.65 -2.24
#